data_84bdcc0963e3304866177452a20fefb0
#
_entry.id   84bdcc0963e3304866177452a20fefb0
#
_cell.length_a   1.000
_cell.length_b   1.000
_cell.length_c   1.000
_cell.angle_alpha   90.00
_cell.angle_beta   90.00
_cell.angle_gamma   90.00
#
_symmetry.space_group_name_H-M   'P 1'
#
loop_
_entity.id
_entity.type
_entity.pdbx_description
1 polymer ?
#
loop_
_entity_poly.entity_id
_entity_poly.type
_entity_poly.pdbx_seq_one_letter_code
_entity_poly.pdbx_strand_id
1 'polypeptide(L)'
;MRVADFFEPVCSEAVIGTVSSASPLARCCDEATPSAGPRAAQPPYHGPVTSMVAHDAAAGVTGEGAGPPVRRAPARTYQVRTYGCQMNVHDSERLAGLLEAAGYRRATDGSEADVVGFNTCAVRENADNRLYGNLSHLAPRKRANPDMQIAVGGCLAQKDRDAVLRRAPWVDVVFGTHNIGSLPTLLERARHNKVAQVEIAEALQQFPSSLPSSRESAYAAWVSISVGCNNSCTFCIVPSLRGREVDRSPADILAEVRSLVNDGVLEVTLLGQNVNAYGVSFADPALPRNRGAFAELLRACGDIDGLERVRFTSPHPAEFTDDVIEAMAQTRNVCPALHMPLQSGSDRILRAMRRSYRAERYLGIIERVRAAIPHAAITTDLIVGFPGETEEDFAATLDVVRRARFAAAFTFQYSKRPGTPAAQLDGQLPKAVVQERYERLIALQEQISLEANRALVGQAVEVLVATGEGRKDTVTARMSGRARDGRLVHFTAGQPRVRPGDVITTKVTEAAPHHLIADAGVLTHRRTRAGDAHTAGQPGRAVGLGMPGVGLPVSAAKPGGCR
;
A
#
# COMPACT_ATOMS: atom_id res chain seq x y z
N MET A 1 -27.87 43.13 -33.90
CA MET A 1 -29.24 42.94 -33.44
C MET A 1 -29.10 42.23 -32.08
N ARG A 2 -28.98 42.90 -30.97
CA ARG A 2 -29.94 43.54 -30.08
C ARG A 2 -31.27 42.79 -30.04
N VAL A 3 -31.67 42.21 -28.87
CA VAL A 3 -32.49 42.68 -27.76
C VAL A 3 -32.53 41.52 -26.74
N ALA A 4 -32.10 41.48 -25.50
CA ALA A 4 -32.47 42.26 -24.29
C ALA A 4 -33.84 41.87 -23.70
N ASP A 5 -33.80 41.46 -22.41
CA ASP A 5 -34.72 41.70 -21.29
C ASP A 5 -36.03 40.91 -21.20
N PHE A 6 -36.20 40.28 -20.00
CA PHE A 6 -37.31 40.47 -19.06
C PHE A 6 -37.03 39.67 -17.76
N PHE A 7 -36.58 40.34 -16.73
CA PHE A 7 -37.17 40.76 -15.45
C PHE A 7 -37.89 39.73 -14.58
N GLU A 8 -37.39 39.66 -13.39
CA GLU A 8 -37.75 39.27 -12.01
C GLU A 8 -39.23 39.52 -11.55
N PRO A 9 -39.47 39.44 -10.20
CA PRO A 9 -39.59 38.31 -9.26
C PRO A 9 -40.96 38.31 -8.56
N VAL A 10 -41.29 37.28 -7.77
CA VAL A 10 -42.36 37.41 -6.75
C VAL A 10 -41.96 36.74 -5.44
N CYS A 11 -41.78 37.57 -4.43
CA CYS A 11 -41.82 37.24 -3.00
C CYS A 11 -43.26 37.11 -2.51
N SER A 12 -43.53 36.23 -1.54
CA SER A 12 -44.39 36.46 -0.36
C SER A 12 -44.20 35.28 0.61
N GLU A 13 -43.59 35.48 1.78
CA GLU A 13 -44.17 35.72 3.12
C GLU A 13 -44.94 34.52 3.67
N ALA A 14 -44.38 33.87 4.60
CA ALA A 14 -44.41 33.90 6.07
C ALA A 14 -45.81 33.54 6.68
N VAL A 15 -45.84 32.46 7.46
CA VAL A 15 -46.64 32.39 8.69
C VAL A 15 -45.89 31.60 9.77
N ILE A 16 -45.72 32.29 10.88
CA ILE A 16 -45.18 31.85 12.16
C ILE A 16 -46.27 31.11 12.93
N GLY A 17 -45.90 30.00 13.58
CA GLY A 17 -46.77 29.31 14.53
C GLY A 17 -45.99 28.64 15.64
N THR A 18 -45.76 29.36 16.71
CA THR A 18 -45.26 28.91 18.02
C THR A 18 -46.37 28.29 18.86
N VAL A 19 -46.12 27.14 19.51
CA VAL A 19 -46.70 26.73 20.83
C VAL A 19 -45.77 25.66 21.38
N SER A 20 -45.02 25.83 22.36
CA SER A 20 -44.94 25.90 23.81
C SER A 20 -45.52 24.70 24.58
N SER A 21 -44.63 24.20 25.50
CA SER A 21 -44.83 23.54 26.81
C SER A 21 -45.39 22.11 26.81
N ALA A 22 -44.92 21.18 27.59
CA ALA A 22 -44.50 21.08 28.96
C ALA A 22 -44.10 19.60 29.24
N SER A 23 -43.16 19.40 30.11
CA SER A 23 -42.95 18.17 30.88
C SER A 23 -44.01 18.06 31.98
N PRO A 24 -44.24 16.88 32.60
CA PRO A 24 -43.55 16.56 33.86
C PRO A 24 -43.21 15.05 34.11
N LEU A 25 -42.05 14.80 34.74
CA LEU A 25 -41.82 14.22 36.10
C LEU A 25 -42.66 13.01 36.55
N ALA A 26 -41.98 11.93 36.93
CA ALA A 26 -42.00 11.23 38.23
C ALA A 26 -41.26 9.88 38.09
N ARG A 27 -40.20 9.64 38.80
CA ARG A 27 -39.93 9.19 40.16
C ARG A 27 -40.19 7.71 40.42
N CYS A 28 -39.11 7.13 40.99
CA CYS A 28 -39.00 6.17 42.09
C CYS A 28 -39.05 4.70 41.68
N CYS A 29 -38.30 3.77 42.21
CA CYS A 29 -37.54 3.53 43.47
C CYS A 29 -36.52 2.42 43.20
N ASP A 30 -35.30 2.48 43.68
CA ASP A 30 -34.72 1.91 44.90
C ASP A 30 -34.65 0.37 45.01
N GLU A 31 -33.48 -0.01 45.49
CA GLU A 31 -33.02 -1.20 46.20
C GLU A 31 -32.18 -2.16 45.37
N ALA A 32 -31.02 -2.66 45.74
CA ALA A 32 -30.23 -2.67 46.98
C ALA A 32 -28.86 -3.29 46.62
N THR A 33 -27.81 -2.76 47.19
CA THR A 33 -26.48 -3.38 47.24
C THR A 33 -26.43 -4.48 48.30
N PRO A 34 -25.52 -5.46 48.19
CA PRO A 34 -24.69 -5.76 49.33
C PRO A 34 -23.18 -5.66 49.04
N SER A 35 -22.53 -5.06 49.97
CA SER A 35 -21.11 -4.91 50.23
C SER A 35 -20.34 -6.24 50.29
N ALA A 36 -19.14 -6.25 49.72
CA ALA A 36 -18.10 -7.19 50.15
C ALA A 36 -16.76 -6.41 50.25
N GLY A 37 -16.18 -6.54 51.42
CA GLY A 37 -15.06 -5.80 51.94
C GLY A 37 -13.69 -6.04 51.29
N PRO A 38 -12.66 -5.38 51.82
CA PRO A 38 -11.39 -5.16 51.10
C PRO A 38 -10.47 -6.38 51.19
N ARG A 39 -9.89 -6.79 50.04
CA ARG A 39 -8.72 -7.68 50.02
C ARG A 39 -7.45 -6.86 49.97
N ALA A 40 -6.55 -7.20 50.89
CA ALA A 40 -5.27 -6.63 51.18
C ALA A 40 -4.34 -6.54 49.92
N ALA A 41 -3.66 -5.41 49.85
CA ALA A 41 -2.54 -5.17 48.96
C ALA A 41 -1.32 -5.99 49.42
N GLN A 42 -0.67 -6.68 48.49
CA GLN A 42 0.68 -7.21 48.68
C GLN A 42 1.69 -6.18 48.17
N PRO A 43 2.84 -5.98 48.87
CA PRO A 43 3.84 -4.99 48.49
C PRO A 43 4.76 -5.49 47.37
N PRO A 44 5.42 -4.56 46.64
CA PRO A 44 6.33 -4.92 45.56
C PRO A 44 7.67 -5.42 46.09
N TYR A 45 8.16 -6.50 45.53
CA TYR A 45 9.48 -7.05 45.80
C TYR A 45 10.53 -6.15 45.13
N HIS A 46 11.32 -5.43 45.92
CA HIS A 46 12.59 -4.85 45.55
C HIS A 46 13.72 -5.83 45.88
N GLY A 47 14.33 -6.39 44.84
CA GLY A 47 15.60 -7.09 44.97
C GLY A 47 16.76 -6.18 44.54
N PRO A 48 17.93 -6.23 45.20
CA PRO A 48 18.99 -5.24 45.00
C PRO A 48 19.79 -5.49 43.72
N VAL A 49 20.04 -4.38 42.99
CA VAL A 49 21.00 -4.33 41.89
C VAL A 49 22.39 -4.33 42.49
N THR A 50 23.14 -5.41 42.31
CA THR A 50 24.56 -5.47 42.71
C THR A 50 25.40 -5.01 41.51
N SER A 51 25.97 -3.82 41.66
CA SER A 51 27.06 -3.29 40.86
C SER A 51 28.31 -4.13 41.10
N MET A 52 28.85 -4.78 40.05
CA MET A 52 30.18 -5.37 40.09
C MET A 52 31.17 -4.48 39.36
N VAL A 53 32.04 -3.92 40.14
CA VAL A 53 33.24 -3.17 39.76
C VAL A 53 34.25 -4.15 39.15
N ALA A 54 34.85 -3.74 38.04
CA ALA A 54 35.96 -4.43 37.39
C ALA A 54 37.21 -4.35 38.24
N HIS A 55 37.85 -5.47 38.52
CA HIS A 55 39.24 -5.52 38.97
C HIS A 55 40.09 -6.21 37.92
N ASP A 56 41.08 -5.46 37.43
CA ASP A 56 42.21 -5.98 36.67
C ASP A 56 43.00 -6.98 37.51
N ALA A 57 43.26 -8.16 36.93
CA ALA A 57 44.37 -8.99 37.37
C ALA A 57 44.95 -9.75 36.14
N ALA A 58 46.09 -9.25 35.69
CA ALA A 58 46.92 -9.98 34.75
C ALA A 58 47.53 -11.20 35.43
N ALA A 59 47.21 -12.39 34.87
CA ALA A 59 48.04 -13.59 35.09
C ALA A 59 48.03 -14.45 33.84
N GLY A 60 49.20 -14.58 33.22
CA GLY A 60 49.40 -15.42 32.05
C GLY A 60 49.16 -16.90 32.35
N VAL A 61 48.40 -17.51 31.45
CA VAL A 61 48.35 -18.98 31.32
C VAL A 61 48.61 -19.29 29.85
N THR A 62 49.78 -19.77 29.56
CA THR A 62 50.15 -20.51 28.36
C THR A 62 49.51 -21.90 28.46
N GLY A 63 48.65 -22.24 27.51
CA GLY A 63 48.05 -23.59 27.52
C GLY A 63 47.30 -23.87 26.23
N GLU A 64 47.94 -24.59 25.35
CA GLU A 64 47.45 -25.18 24.11
C GLU A 64 46.06 -25.82 24.22
N GLY A 65 45.25 -25.64 23.19
CA GLY A 65 43.99 -26.35 23.03
C GLY A 65 42.98 -25.59 22.20
N ALA A 66 43.36 -25.06 21.02
CA ALA A 66 42.38 -24.66 20.04
C ALA A 66 41.64 -25.88 19.54
N GLY A 67 40.51 -26.20 20.15
CA GLY A 67 39.58 -27.17 19.58
C GLY A 67 39.25 -26.81 18.13
N PRO A 68 38.94 -27.79 17.28
CA PRO A 68 38.64 -27.51 15.87
C PRO A 68 37.54 -26.48 15.78
N PRO A 69 37.65 -25.49 14.84
CA PRO A 69 36.63 -24.46 14.69
C PRO A 69 35.30 -25.16 14.50
N VAL A 70 34.34 -24.86 15.39
CA VAL A 70 32.96 -25.34 15.26
C VAL A 70 32.49 -24.83 13.91
N ARG A 71 32.39 -25.71 12.92
CA ARG A 71 31.82 -25.40 11.60
C ARG A 71 30.37 -24.95 11.89
N ARG A 72 30.14 -23.65 11.92
CA ARG A 72 28.78 -23.12 11.90
C ARG A 72 28.08 -23.72 10.68
N ALA A 73 26.95 -24.37 10.89
CA ALA A 73 26.12 -24.83 9.79
C ALA A 73 25.90 -23.64 8.81
N PRO A 74 25.92 -23.89 7.49
CA PRO A 74 25.70 -22.82 6.53
C PRO A 74 24.37 -22.12 6.84
N ALA A 75 24.38 -20.79 6.78
CA ALA A 75 23.18 -20.00 7.02
C ALA A 75 22.10 -20.42 6.01
N ARG A 76 20.90 -20.74 6.50
CA ARG A 76 19.76 -21.13 5.66
C ARG A 76 19.36 -19.96 4.75
N THR A 77 18.92 -20.29 3.56
CA THR A 77 18.49 -19.31 2.55
C THR A 77 16.98 -19.12 2.57
N TYR A 78 16.53 -17.90 2.20
CA TYR A 78 15.10 -17.59 2.11
C TYR A 78 14.75 -16.87 0.80
N GLN A 79 13.49 -17.02 0.39
CA GLN A 79 12.86 -16.25 -0.66
C GLN A 79 11.46 -15.81 -0.19
N VAL A 80 11.12 -14.51 -0.29
CA VAL A 80 9.77 -14.00 -0.07
C VAL A 80 9.13 -13.66 -1.42
N ARG A 81 7.93 -14.16 -1.67
CA ARG A 81 7.14 -13.91 -2.88
C ARG A 81 5.88 -13.13 -2.51
N THR A 82 5.73 -11.95 -3.08
CA THR A 82 4.62 -11.03 -2.76
C THR A 82 3.59 -11.01 -3.87
N TYR A 83 2.32 -11.24 -3.52
CA TYR A 83 1.18 -11.11 -4.43
C TYR A 83 0.15 -10.17 -3.81
N GLY A 84 0.15 -8.88 -4.21
CA GLY A 84 -0.79 -7.97 -3.59
C GLY A 84 -0.59 -6.49 -3.88
N CYS A 85 -0.93 -5.68 -2.89
CA CYS A 85 -0.81 -4.23 -2.91
C CYS A 85 0.49 -3.75 -2.24
N GLN A 86 0.68 -2.45 -2.20
CA GLN A 86 1.85 -1.80 -1.57
C GLN A 86 2.02 -2.19 -0.09
N MET A 87 0.91 -2.36 0.64
CA MET A 87 0.97 -2.84 2.03
C MET A 87 1.58 -4.24 2.13
N ASN A 88 1.29 -5.14 1.16
CA ASN A 88 1.94 -6.45 1.16
C ASN A 88 3.44 -6.35 0.81
N VAL A 89 3.83 -5.42 -0.06
CA VAL A 89 5.27 -5.19 -0.35
C VAL A 89 5.99 -4.74 0.93
N HIS A 90 5.44 -3.73 1.61
CA HIS A 90 5.98 -3.25 2.88
C HIS A 90 6.04 -4.36 3.96
N ASP A 91 4.98 -5.17 4.09
CA ASP A 91 4.98 -6.32 5.00
C ASP A 91 6.09 -7.34 4.61
N SER A 92 6.35 -7.54 3.31
CA SER A 92 7.39 -8.46 2.83
C SER A 92 8.81 -7.95 3.09
N GLU A 93 9.06 -6.65 3.02
CA GLU A 93 10.34 -6.07 3.42
C GLU A 93 10.62 -6.30 4.92
N ARG A 94 9.57 -6.25 5.76
CA ARG A 94 9.67 -6.60 7.19
C ARG A 94 9.90 -8.09 7.42
N LEU A 95 9.21 -8.96 6.68
CA LEU A 95 9.46 -10.41 6.73
C LEU A 95 10.90 -10.73 6.33
N ALA A 96 11.42 -10.09 5.29
CA ALA A 96 12.81 -10.24 4.87
C ALA A 96 13.80 -9.78 5.96
N GLY A 97 13.58 -8.60 6.54
CA GLY A 97 14.41 -8.08 7.63
C GLY A 97 14.41 -8.98 8.88
N LEU A 98 13.26 -9.53 9.25
CA LEU A 98 13.13 -10.48 10.37
C LEU A 98 13.91 -11.77 10.11
N LEU A 99 13.84 -12.31 8.89
CA LEU A 99 14.57 -13.50 8.50
C LEU A 99 16.09 -13.23 8.51
N GLU A 100 16.54 -12.08 7.98
CA GLU A 100 17.95 -11.68 7.99
C GLU A 100 18.47 -11.48 9.43
N ALA A 101 17.68 -10.84 10.29
CA ALA A 101 18.00 -10.69 11.71
C ALA A 101 18.08 -12.04 12.46
N ALA A 102 17.31 -13.03 12.02
CA ALA A 102 17.35 -14.42 12.52
C ALA A 102 18.50 -15.26 11.89
N GLY A 103 19.35 -14.65 11.05
CA GLY A 103 20.54 -15.30 10.47
C GLY A 103 20.29 -16.02 9.14
N TYR A 104 19.11 -15.88 8.54
CA TYR A 104 18.85 -16.36 7.19
C TYR A 104 19.52 -15.45 6.15
N ARG A 105 19.82 -15.98 4.98
CA ARG A 105 20.35 -15.22 3.84
C ARG A 105 19.38 -15.26 2.67
N ARG A 106 19.24 -14.15 1.97
CA ARG A 106 18.41 -14.12 0.76
C ARG A 106 19.00 -15.08 -0.30
N ALA A 107 18.16 -15.94 -0.87
CA ALA A 107 18.55 -16.83 -1.95
C ALA A 107 18.94 -16.02 -3.20
N THR A 108 20.00 -16.42 -3.89
CA THR A 108 20.36 -15.84 -5.19
C THR A 108 19.40 -16.29 -6.27
N ASP A 109 19.30 -15.53 -7.36
CA ASP A 109 18.43 -15.85 -8.48
C ASP A 109 18.73 -17.24 -9.05
N GLY A 110 17.66 -18.03 -9.24
CA GLY A 110 17.76 -19.41 -9.75
C GLY A 110 18.20 -20.45 -8.73
N SER A 111 18.62 -20.06 -7.50
CA SER A 111 18.94 -20.99 -6.44
C SER A 111 17.69 -21.49 -5.71
N GLU A 112 17.77 -22.69 -5.16
CA GLU A 112 16.73 -23.22 -4.28
C GLU A 112 16.87 -22.59 -2.89
N ALA A 113 15.76 -22.02 -2.39
CA ALA A 113 15.71 -21.48 -1.03
C ALA A 113 15.28 -22.56 -0.04
N ASP A 114 15.91 -22.56 1.16
CA ASP A 114 15.51 -23.41 2.28
C ASP A 114 14.15 -23.00 2.88
N VAL A 115 13.80 -21.71 2.74
CA VAL A 115 12.52 -21.17 3.18
C VAL A 115 11.89 -20.38 2.03
N VAL A 116 10.66 -20.72 1.64
CA VAL A 116 9.87 -19.94 0.68
C VAL A 116 8.65 -19.37 1.40
N GLY A 117 8.67 -18.05 1.59
CA GLY A 117 7.55 -17.29 2.16
C GLY A 117 6.65 -16.70 1.07
N PHE A 118 5.35 -16.78 1.27
CA PHE A 118 4.35 -16.10 0.45
C PHE A 118 3.63 -15.05 1.28
N ASN A 119 3.59 -13.83 0.80
CA ASN A 119 2.77 -12.76 1.38
C ASN A 119 1.70 -12.35 0.37
N THR A 120 0.44 -12.63 0.69
CA THR A 120 -0.63 -12.62 -0.31
C THR A 120 -1.82 -11.76 0.11
N CYS A 121 -2.33 -10.98 -0.85
CA CYS A 121 -3.54 -10.17 -0.72
C CYS A 121 -4.79 -11.03 -0.83
N ALA A 122 -5.84 -10.72 -0.07
CA ALA A 122 -7.18 -11.30 -0.20
C ALA A 122 -8.16 -10.43 -1.00
N VAL A 123 -7.68 -9.26 -1.50
CA VAL A 123 -8.55 -8.32 -2.22
C VAL A 123 -8.66 -8.65 -3.70
N ARG A 124 -7.74 -9.43 -4.28
CA ARG A 124 -7.72 -9.76 -5.71
C ARG A 124 -7.82 -11.26 -5.92
N GLU A 125 -8.85 -11.72 -6.62
CA GLU A 125 -9.08 -13.14 -6.95
C GLU A 125 -7.87 -13.79 -7.64
N ASN A 126 -7.22 -13.06 -8.54
CA ASN A 126 -6.01 -13.52 -9.21
C ASN A 126 -4.83 -13.76 -8.24
N ALA A 127 -4.81 -13.14 -7.06
CA ALA A 127 -3.77 -13.39 -6.06
C ALA A 127 -3.96 -14.76 -5.41
N ASP A 128 -5.21 -15.14 -5.12
CA ASP A 128 -5.57 -16.46 -4.57
C ASP A 128 -5.13 -17.57 -5.55
N ASN A 129 -5.50 -17.45 -6.83
CA ASN A 129 -5.15 -18.42 -7.85
C ASN A 129 -3.63 -18.54 -8.05
N ARG A 130 -2.91 -17.42 -8.03
CA ARG A 130 -1.44 -17.40 -8.13
C ARG A 130 -0.78 -18.07 -6.94
N LEU A 131 -1.28 -17.82 -5.72
CA LEU A 131 -0.75 -18.47 -4.53
C LEU A 131 -0.86 -19.98 -4.63
N TYR A 132 -2.08 -20.50 -4.81
CA TYR A 132 -2.29 -21.95 -4.83
C TYR A 132 -1.64 -22.64 -6.03
N GLY A 133 -1.55 -21.99 -7.19
CA GLY A 133 -0.76 -22.45 -8.32
C GLY A 133 0.72 -22.60 -7.97
N ASN A 134 1.33 -21.57 -7.35
CA ASN A 134 2.73 -21.63 -6.91
C ASN A 134 2.95 -22.65 -5.80
N LEU A 135 2.04 -22.78 -4.84
CA LEU A 135 2.12 -23.81 -3.80
C LEU A 135 2.11 -25.22 -4.42
N SER A 136 1.27 -25.46 -5.42
CA SER A 136 1.22 -26.75 -6.15
C SER A 136 2.56 -27.04 -6.85
N HIS A 137 3.22 -26.05 -7.44
CA HIS A 137 4.55 -26.22 -8.04
C HIS A 137 5.65 -26.50 -7.01
N LEU A 138 5.48 -26.11 -5.75
CA LEU A 138 6.44 -26.41 -4.69
C LEU A 138 6.23 -27.80 -4.06
N ALA A 139 5.10 -28.43 -4.22
CA ALA A 139 4.81 -29.74 -3.63
C ALA A 139 5.80 -30.85 -4.04
N PRO A 140 6.21 -31.00 -5.32
CA PRO A 140 7.24 -31.96 -5.70
C PRO A 140 8.62 -31.65 -5.07
N ARG A 141 8.98 -30.36 -5.00
CA ARG A 141 10.24 -29.93 -4.39
C ARG A 141 10.26 -30.19 -2.88
N LYS A 142 9.17 -29.92 -2.17
CA LYS A 142 9.01 -30.23 -0.74
C LYS A 142 9.13 -31.73 -0.47
N ARG A 143 8.61 -32.58 -1.38
CA ARG A 143 8.76 -34.04 -1.26
C ARG A 143 10.20 -34.49 -1.48
N ALA A 144 10.93 -33.87 -2.41
CA ALA A 144 12.33 -34.15 -2.68
C ALA A 144 13.27 -33.62 -1.57
N ASN A 145 12.93 -32.49 -0.97
CA ASN A 145 13.64 -31.87 0.13
C ASN A 145 12.68 -31.58 1.30
N PRO A 146 12.44 -32.54 2.21
CA PRO A 146 11.55 -32.38 3.36
C PRO A 146 11.96 -31.27 4.33
N ASP A 147 13.23 -30.88 4.39
CA ASP A 147 13.75 -29.82 5.25
C ASP A 147 13.49 -28.41 4.71
N MET A 148 13.12 -28.30 3.43
CA MET A 148 12.58 -27.06 2.88
C MET A 148 11.33 -26.65 3.64
N GLN A 149 11.17 -25.36 3.96
CA GLN A 149 9.98 -24.85 4.64
C GLN A 149 9.19 -23.89 3.75
N ILE A 150 7.86 -23.99 3.83
CA ILE A 150 6.94 -23.14 3.08
C ILE A 150 6.07 -22.40 4.09
N ALA A 151 6.11 -21.07 4.03
CA ALA A 151 5.33 -20.19 4.90
C ALA A 151 4.32 -19.38 4.07
N VAL A 152 3.07 -19.27 4.53
CA VAL A 152 2.02 -18.48 3.90
C VAL A 152 1.53 -17.43 4.86
N GLY A 153 1.66 -16.16 4.49
CA GLY A 153 1.28 -15.01 5.29
C GLY A 153 0.41 -13.99 4.55
N GLY A 154 0.06 -12.92 5.24
CA GLY A 154 -0.69 -11.80 4.69
C GLY A 154 -2.20 -11.94 4.76
N CYS A 155 -2.90 -11.08 4.01
CA CYS A 155 -4.36 -10.96 4.08
C CYS A 155 -5.10 -12.27 3.72
N LEU A 156 -4.55 -13.08 2.80
CA LEU A 156 -5.16 -14.36 2.46
C LEU A 156 -5.04 -15.36 3.60
N ALA A 157 -3.88 -15.47 4.22
CA ALA A 157 -3.70 -16.32 5.39
C ALA A 157 -4.62 -15.91 6.54
N GLN A 158 -4.77 -14.60 6.77
CA GLN A 158 -5.71 -14.04 7.74
C GLN A 158 -7.17 -14.45 7.46
N LYS A 159 -7.56 -14.49 6.17
CA LYS A 159 -8.90 -14.89 5.73
C LYS A 159 -9.12 -16.39 5.81
N ASP A 160 -8.21 -17.17 5.19
CA ASP A 160 -8.41 -18.60 4.93
C ASP A 160 -7.95 -19.50 6.09
N ARG A 161 -7.05 -19.00 6.97
CA ARG A 161 -6.59 -19.69 8.18
C ARG A 161 -6.21 -21.16 7.89
N ASP A 162 -6.78 -22.10 8.63
CA ASP A 162 -6.54 -23.55 8.47
C ASP A 162 -6.96 -24.09 7.10
N ALA A 163 -7.78 -23.38 6.34
CA ALA A 163 -8.13 -23.79 4.99
C ALA A 163 -6.92 -23.82 4.06
N VAL A 164 -5.88 -23.01 4.33
CA VAL A 164 -4.61 -23.05 3.59
C VAL A 164 -3.99 -24.44 3.72
N LEU A 165 -3.90 -25.00 4.93
CA LEU A 165 -3.33 -26.33 5.17
C LEU A 165 -4.17 -27.46 4.57
N ARG A 166 -5.51 -27.32 4.59
CA ARG A 166 -6.39 -28.31 3.93
C ARG A 166 -6.19 -28.35 2.43
N ARG A 167 -5.93 -27.19 1.78
CA ARG A 167 -5.70 -27.10 0.32
C ARG A 167 -4.26 -27.39 -0.08
N ALA A 168 -3.30 -27.13 0.81
CA ALA A 168 -1.86 -27.35 0.58
C ALA A 168 -1.20 -27.95 1.85
N PRO A 169 -1.38 -29.27 2.10
CA PRO A 169 -0.89 -29.93 3.30
C PRO A 169 0.64 -29.92 3.47
N TRP A 170 1.38 -29.53 2.46
CA TRP A 170 2.83 -29.39 2.46
C TRP A 170 3.33 -28.01 2.94
N VAL A 171 2.43 -27.09 3.31
CA VAL A 171 2.77 -25.82 3.95
C VAL A 171 3.12 -26.05 5.41
N ASP A 172 4.23 -25.46 5.87
CA ASP A 172 4.72 -25.63 7.23
C ASP A 172 4.23 -24.54 8.19
N VAL A 173 4.01 -23.32 7.69
CA VAL A 173 3.63 -22.17 8.52
C VAL A 173 2.53 -21.37 7.85
N VAL A 174 1.47 -21.02 8.60
CA VAL A 174 0.43 -20.07 8.21
C VAL A 174 0.34 -18.99 9.28
N PHE A 175 0.48 -17.71 8.88
CA PHE A 175 0.45 -16.60 9.85
C PHE A 175 -0.34 -15.41 9.33
N GLY A 176 -1.02 -14.72 10.24
CA GLY A 176 -1.86 -13.57 9.92
C GLY A 176 -1.07 -12.28 9.67
N THR A 177 -1.79 -11.23 9.23
CA THR A 177 -1.23 -9.89 9.03
C THR A 177 -0.72 -9.26 10.33
N HIS A 178 -1.23 -9.69 11.46
CA HIS A 178 -0.84 -9.20 12.79
C HIS A 178 0.28 -10.01 13.44
N ASN A 179 0.70 -11.13 12.80
CA ASN A 179 1.68 -12.08 13.33
C ASN A 179 3.01 -12.06 12.55
N ILE A 180 3.28 -10.98 11.80
CA ILE A 180 4.51 -10.89 10.99
C ILE A 180 5.77 -11.11 11.83
N GLY A 181 5.80 -10.55 13.04
CA GLY A 181 6.92 -10.68 13.99
C GLY A 181 7.20 -12.11 14.45
N SER A 182 6.22 -12.99 14.41
CA SER A 182 6.34 -14.38 14.88
C SER A 182 6.99 -15.32 13.85
N LEU A 183 7.17 -14.90 12.59
CA LEU A 183 7.61 -15.80 11.50
C LEU A 183 8.87 -16.61 11.83
N PRO A 184 9.99 -16.03 12.33
CA PRO A 184 11.18 -16.82 12.64
C PRO A 184 10.91 -17.92 13.69
N THR A 185 10.17 -17.58 14.74
CA THR A 185 9.79 -18.52 15.80
C THR A 185 8.90 -19.64 15.27
N LEU A 186 7.94 -19.31 14.39
CA LEU A 186 7.04 -20.31 13.81
C LEU A 186 7.79 -21.29 12.89
N LEU A 187 8.76 -20.79 12.11
CA LEU A 187 9.62 -21.61 11.28
C LEU A 187 10.45 -22.60 12.13
N GLU A 188 11.06 -22.12 13.23
CA GLU A 188 11.81 -22.98 14.13
C GLU A 188 10.91 -24.03 14.81
N ARG A 189 9.72 -23.66 15.28
CA ARG A 189 8.75 -24.59 15.86
C ARG A 189 8.31 -25.66 14.84
N ALA A 190 7.96 -25.25 13.62
CA ALA A 190 7.56 -26.17 12.57
C ALA A 190 8.67 -27.16 12.23
N ARG A 191 9.92 -26.69 12.18
CA ARG A 191 11.10 -27.50 11.92
C ARG A 191 11.35 -28.51 13.04
N HIS A 192 11.29 -28.07 14.29
CA HIS A 192 11.57 -28.90 15.46
C HIS A 192 10.48 -29.96 15.67
N ASN A 193 9.22 -29.54 15.65
CA ASN A 193 8.08 -30.40 15.93
C ASN A 193 7.64 -31.25 14.75
N LYS A 194 8.10 -30.94 13.52
CA LYS A 194 7.66 -31.57 12.26
C LYS A 194 6.12 -31.51 12.06
N VAL A 195 5.50 -30.46 12.59
CA VAL A 195 4.05 -30.20 12.51
C VAL A 195 3.82 -28.77 12.03
N ALA A 196 2.88 -28.59 11.12
CA ALA A 196 2.51 -27.27 10.61
C ALA A 196 2.05 -26.34 11.74
N GLN A 197 2.47 -25.08 11.68
CA GLN A 197 2.14 -24.06 12.66
C GLN A 197 1.13 -23.07 12.05
N VAL A 198 0.08 -22.74 12.78
CA VAL A 198 -0.91 -21.72 12.40
C VAL A 198 -1.01 -20.68 13.51
N GLU A 199 -0.76 -19.42 13.17
CA GLU A 199 -0.87 -18.31 14.12
C GLU A 199 -1.61 -17.14 13.49
N ILE A 200 -2.85 -16.91 13.90
CA ILE A 200 -3.73 -15.86 13.39
C ILE A 200 -4.23 -15.02 14.55
N ALA A 201 -3.70 -13.83 14.75
CA ALA A 201 -4.22 -12.85 15.70
C ALA A 201 -5.34 -12.01 15.06
N GLU A 202 -6.35 -11.68 15.85
CA GLU A 202 -7.52 -10.93 15.38
C GLU A 202 -7.31 -9.41 15.42
N ALA A 203 -6.35 -8.95 16.22
CA ALA A 203 -6.01 -7.54 16.36
C ALA A 203 -4.51 -7.34 16.50
N LEU A 204 -4.05 -6.17 16.10
CA LEU A 204 -2.68 -5.75 16.26
C LEU A 204 -2.38 -5.54 17.74
N GLN A 205 -1.46 -6.31 18.29
CA GLN A 205 -0.99 -6.17 19.68
C GLN A 205 0.15 -5.15 19.78
N GLN A 206 0.95 -5.04 18.76
CA GLN A 206 2.07 -4.10 18.69
C GLN A 206 2.24 -3.61 17.24
N PHE A 207 2.48 -2.30 17.08
CA PHE A 207 2.71 -1.73 15.76
C PHE A 207 4.02 -2.27 15.17
N PRO A 208 4.03 -2.80 13.93
CA PRO A 208 5.23 -3.43 13.36
C PRO A 208 6.35 -2.46 12.99
N SER A 209 6.26 -1.19 13.39
CA SER A 209 7.26 -0.15 13.08
C SER A 209 8.64 -0.39 13.68
N SER A 210 8.75 -1.15 14.76
CA SER A 210 10.02 -1.53 15.38
C SER A 210 10.65 -2.77 14.75
N LEU A 211 9.97 -3.43 13.80
CA LEU A 211 10.50 -4.62 13.17
C LEU A 211 11.59 -4.24 12.15
N PRO A 212 12.70 -5.01 12.09
CA PRO A 212 13.71 -4.80 11.07
C PRO A 212 13.11 -4.94 9.67
N SER A 213 13.60 -4.16 8.71
CA SER A 213 13.17 -4.24 7.32
C SER A 213 14.36 -4.38 6.38
N SER A 214 14.24 -5.25 5.37
CA SER A 214 15.20 -5.37 4.28
C SER A 214 14.54 -4.83 3.01
N ARG A 215 14.92 -3.59 2.65
CA ARG A 215 14.34 -2.88 1.52
C ARG A 215 14.77 -3.45 0.19
N GLU A 216 13.86 -3.45 -0.77
CA GLU A 216 14.16 -3.87 -2.14
C GLU A 216 14.76 -2.72 -2.98
N SER A 217 14.51 -1.46 -2.58
CA SER A 217 15.01 -0.27 -3.26
C SER A 217 15.97 0.52 -2.36
N ALA A 218 17.11 0.93 -2.91
CA ALA A 218 18.05 1.81 -2.22
C ALA A 218 17.60 3.28 -2.20
N TYR A 219 16.71 3.69 -3.12
CA TYR A 219 16.33 5.09 -3.34
C TYR A 219 14.89 5.41 -2.94
N ALA A 220 14.05 4.41 -2.72
CA ALA A 220 12.66 4.59 -2.34
C ALA A 220 12.27 3.67 -1.18
N ALA A 221 11.38 4.14 -0.31
CA ALA A 221 10.90 3.36 0.83
C ALA A 221 9.41 3.57 1.09
N TRP A 222 8.79 2.54 1.66
CA TRP A 222 7.43 2.56 2.16
C TRP A 222 7.44 2.88 3.65
N VAL A 223 6.59 3.82 4.09
CA VAL A 223 6.44 4.17 5.51
C VAL A 223 4.98 4.04 5.90
N SER A 224 4.66 3.05 6.72
CA SER A 224 3.30 2.88 7.22
C SER A 224 3.00 3.92 8.28
N ILE A 225 1.97 4.74 8.10
CA ILE A 225 1.50 5.74 9.06
C ILE A 225 0.29 5.26 9.86
N SER A 226 -0.51 4.35 9.29
CA SER A 226 -1.64 3.71 9.96
C SER A 226 -1.84 2.28 9.46
N VAL A 227 -2.52 1.45 10.25
CA VAL A 227 -2.95 0.09 9.90
C VAL A 227 -4.44 -0.05 10.20
N GLY A 228 -5.14 -0.85 9.39
CA GLY A 228 -6.59 -1.04 9.54
C GLY A 228 -7.41 0.05 8.87
N CYS A 229 -8.74 -0.04 8.98
CA CYS A 229 -9.65 0.93 8.38
C CYS A 229 -11.00 0.90 9.11
N ASN A 230 -11.51 2.09 9.47
CA ASN A 230 -12.81 2.25 10.13
C ASN A 230 -13.99 2.41 9.15
N ASN A 231 -13.73 2.44 7.84
CA ASN A 231 -14.77 2.56 6.82
C ASN A 231 -15.55 1.24 6.65
N SER A 232 -16.85 1.35 6.37
CA SER A 232 -17.78 0.21 6.23
C SER A 232 -18.18 -0.06 4.77
N CYS A 233 -17.28 0.17 3.81
CA CYS A 233 -17.55 -0.04 2.38
C CYS A 233 -18.03 -1.46 2.12
N THR A 234 -19.17 -1.61 1.41
CA THR A 234 -19.87 -2.91 1.30
C THR A 234 -19.11 -3.97 0.52
N PHE A 235 -18.20 -3.59 -0.35
CA PHE A 235 -17.37 -4.49 -1.18
C PHE A 235 -16.00 -4.81 -0.57
N CYS A 236 -15.63 -4.14 0.55
CA CYS A 236 -14.28 -4.19 1.08
C CYS A 236 -14.17 -5.15 2.25
N ILE A 237 -13.15 -6.03 2.20
CA ILE A 237 -12.86 -7.00 3.26
C ILE A 237 -11.75 -6.53 4.21
N VAL A 238 -11.11 -5.39 3.93
CA VAL A 238 -9.95 -4.90 4.70
C VAL A 238 -10.21 -4.77 6.20
N PRO A 239 -11.35 -4.20 6.67
CA PRO A 239 -11.57 -4.09 8.11
C PRO A 239 -11.57 -5.42 8.85
N SER A 240 -12.05 -6.50 8.22
CA SER A 240 -12.04 -7.85 8.82
C SER A 240 -10.68 -8.54 8.79
N LEU A 241 -9.73 -8.04 7.97
CA LEU A 241 -8.41 -8.64 7.80
C LEU A 241 -7.27 -7.86 8.47
N ARG A 242 -7.41 -6.52 8.55
CA ARG A 242 -6.39 -5.62 9.13
C ARG A 242 -6.87 -4.90 10.37
N GLY A 243 -8.11 -5.18 10.81
CA GLY A 243 -8.69 -4.63 12.02
C GLY A 243 -9.12 -3.15 11.90
N ARG A 244 -9.40 -2.56 13.06
CA ARG A 244 -9.71 -1.13 13.18
C ARG A 244 -8.48 -0.29 12.91
N GLU A 245 -8.70 0.94 12.48
CA GLU A 245 -7.63 1.90 12.22
C GLU A 245 -6.88 2.25 13.50
N VAL A 246 -5.56 2.17 13.42
CA VAL A 246 -4.61 2.54 14.47
C VAL A 246 -3.51 3.36 13.82
N ASP A 247 -3.31 4.59 14.31
CA ASP A 247 -2.33 5.54 13.83
C ASP A 247 -1.02 5.45 14.62
N ARG A 248 0.09 5.57 13.93
CA ARG A 248 1.42 5.71 14.55
C ARG A 248 1.63 7.13 15.05
N SER A 249 2.49 7.29 16.05
CA SER A 249 2.90 8.63 16.49
C SER A 249 3.65 9.39 15.38
N PRO A 250 3.44 10.70 15.23
CA PRO A 250 4.21 11.50 14.28
C PRO A 250 5.72 11.44 14.51
N ALA A 251 6.14 11.39 15.79
CA ALA A 251 7.55 11.31 16.18
C ALA A 251 8.21 10.03 15.62
N ASP A 252 7.55 8.87 15.74
CA ASP A 252 8.08 7.60 15.25
C ASP A 252 8.18 7.58 13.72
N ILE A 253 7.15 8.14 13.03
CA ILE A 253 7.16 8.24 11.58
C ILE A 253 8.31 9.11 11.10
N LEU A 254 8.48 10.30 11.68
CA LEU A 254 9.53 11.23 11.29
C LEU A 254 10.93 10.70 11.64
N ALA A 255 11.08 9.97 12.75
CA ALA A 255 12.32 9.29 13.09
C ALA A 255 12.70 8.23 12.06
N GLU A 256 11.73 7.40 11.64
CA GLU A 256 11.92 6.41 10.57
C GLU A 256 12.29 7.08 9.24
N VAL A 257 11.58 8.14 8.83
CA VAL A 257 11.87 8.87 7.58
C VAL A 257 13.29 9.46 7.62
N ARG A 258 13.72 10.08 8.73
CA ARG A 258 15.08 10.60 8.88
C ARG A 258 16.14 9.49 8.78
N SER A 259 15.89 8.33 9.40
CA SER A 259 16.78 7.18 9.30
C SER A 259 16.91 6.71 7.85
N LEU A 260 15.79 6.59 7.13
CA LEU A 260 15.76 6.22 5.71
C LEU A 260 16.55 7.19 4.82
N VAL A 261 16.40 8.50 5.07
CA VAL A 261 17.15 9.53 4.33
C VAL A 261 18.65 9.46 4.65
N ASN A 262 19.02 9.22 5.90
CA ASN A 262 20.42 9.00 6.29
C ASN A 262 21.03 7.80 5.59
N ASP A 263 20.24 6.75 5.31
CA ASP A 263 20.62 5.59 4.52
C ASP A 263 20.66 5.86 3.01
N GLY A 264 20.28 7.06 2.56
CA GLY A 264 20.33 7.49 1.17
C GLY A 264 19.00 7.42 0.41
N VAL A 265 17.88 7.13 1.07
CA VAL A 265 16.54 7.14 0.44
C VAL A 265 16.17 8.57 0.04
N LEU A 266 15.68 8.72 -1.19
CA LEU A 266 15.28 10.00 -1.77
C LEU A 266 13.76 10.17 -1.82
N GLU A 267 13.02 9.08 -1.92
CA GLU A 267 11.56 9.08 -2.04
C GLU A 267 10.94 8.20 -0.94
N VAL A 268 9.96 8.76 -0.21
CA VAL A 268 9.12 7.98 0.70
C VAL A 268 7.68 8.00 0.25
N THR A 269 7.00 6.87 0.41
CA THR A 269 5.56 6.78 0.20
C THR A 269 4.87 6.44 1.52
N LEU A 270 4.05 7.36 2.02
CA LEU A 270 3.26 7.18 3.23
C LEU A 270 2.10 6.22 2.94
N LEU A 271 2.01 5.15 3.72
CA LEU A 271 1.02 4.08 3.55
C LEU A 271 -0.01 4.07 4.66
N GLY A 272 -1.27 3.90 4.26
CA GLY A 272 -2.42 3.63 5.11
C GLY A 272 -3.56 3.08 4.27
N GLN A 273 -4.65 2.66 4.90
CA GLN A 273 -5.88 2.28 4.19
C GLN A 273 -6.80 3.49 3.99
N ASN A 274 -6.58 4.56 4.75
CA ASN A 274 -7.25 5.85 4.69
C ASN A 274 -6.28 6.91 5.26
N VAL A 275 -5.26 7.29 4.49
CA VAL A 275 -4.15 8.11 4.99
C VAL A 275 -4.57 9.48 5.49
N ASN A 276 -5.62 10.07 4.95
CA ASN A 276 -6.08 11.40 5.34
C ASN A 276 -7.05 11.39 6.54
N ALA A 277 -7.38 10.21 7.11
CA ALA A 277 -7.94 10.09 8.44
C ALA A 277 -6.86 10.05 9.55
N TYR A 278 -5.59 10.00 9.18
CA TYR A 278 -4.47 9.98 10.12
C TYR A 278 -4.58 11.09 11.17
N GLY A 279 -4.37 10.73 12.43
CA GLY A 279 -4.49 11.63 13.57
C GLY A 279 -5.77 11.48 14.40
N VAL A 280 -6.67 10.57 13.98
CA VAL A 280 -7.95 10.36 14.67
C VAL A 280 -7.92 9.15 15.60
N SER A 281 -7.02 8.21 15.34
CA SER A 281 -6.96 6.90 16.03
C SER A 281 -5.55 6.55 16.48
N PHE A 282 -4.86 7.47 17.14
CA PHE A 282 -3.51 7.20 17.64
C PHE A 282 -3.46 6.00 18.58
N ALA A 283 -2.40 5.18 18.43
CA ALA A 283 -2.12 4.06 19.31
C ALA A 283 -1.83 4.53 20.74
N ASP A 284 -1.16 5.68 20.89
CA ASP A 284 -0.92 6.33 22.16
C ASP A 284 -2.13 7.17 22.56
N PRO A 285 -2.85 6.81 23.65
CA PRO A 285 -4.00 7.59 24.12
C PRO A 285 -3.65 8.98 24.66
N ALA A 286 -2.37 9.25 24.93
CA ALA A 286 -1.90 10.58 25.36
C ALA A 286 -1.86 11.58 24.19
N LEU A 287 -1.84 11.12 22.94
CA LEU A 287 -1.87 11.99 21.78
C LEU A 287 -3.31 12.48 21.51
N PRO A 288 -3.52 13.81 21.39
CA PRO A 288 -4.83 14.36 21.10
C PRO A 288 -5.26 13.99 19.67
N ARG A 289 -6.56 13.77 19.49
CA ARG A 289 -7.12 13.63 18.15
C ARG A 289 -6.97 14.92 17.37
N ASN A 290 -6.39 14.81 16.17
CA ASN A 290 -6.14 15.95 15.29
C ASN A 290 -6.48 15.57 13.85
N ARG A 291 -7.51 16.17 13.28
CA ARG A 291 -7.92 15.95 11.88
C ARG A 291 -6.98 16.60 10.87
N GLY A 292 -6.19 17.59 11.28
CA GLY A 292 -5.16 18.24 10.47
C GLY A 292 -3.81 17.49 10.48
N ALA A 293 -3.68 16.43 11.30
CA ALA A 293 -2.40 15.74 11.50
C ALA A 293 -1.76 15.20 10.21
N PHE A 294 -2.56 14.82 9.22
CA PHE A 294 -2.02 14.36 7.95
C PHE A 294 -1.33 15.50 7.17
N ALA A 295 -1.95 16.67 7.10
CA ALA A 295 -1.36 17.84 6.45
C ALA A 295 -0.11 18.32 7.21
N GLU A 296 -0.14 18.29 8.54
CA GLU A 296 1.01 18.61 9.40
C GLU A 296 2.16 17.61 9.17
N LEU A 297 1.85 16.31 9.05
CA LEU A 297 2.84 15.27 8.75
C LEU A 297 3.50 15.49 7.37
N LEU A 298 2.71 15.87 6.35
CA LEU A 298 3.24 16.19 5.02
C LEU A 298 4.23 17.36 5.10
N ARG A 299 3.88 18.44 5.81
CA ARG A 299 4.77 19.61 6.02
C ARG A 299 6.02 19.20 6.79
N ALA A 300 5.87 18.45 7.88
CA ALA A 300 7.00 17.98 8.67
C ALA A 300 7.96 17.05 7.89
N CYS A 301 7.44 16.25 6.95
CA CYS A 301 8.29 15.54 5.99
C CYS A 301 9.00 16.49 5.02
N GLY A 302 8.37 17.65 4.71
CA GLY A 302 8.95 18.69 3.89
C GLY A 302 10.22 19.30 4.48
N ASP A 303 10.31 19.34 5.80
CA ASP A 303 11.43 19.91 6.56
C ASP A 303 12.61 18.95 6.74
N ILE A 304 12.53 17.73 6.21
CA ILE A 304 13.62 16.75 6.32
C ILE A 304 14.61 16.97 5.17
N ASP A 305 15.79 17.44 5.52
CA ASP A 305 16.90 17.61 4.57
C ASP A 305 17.27 16.29 3.91
N GLY A 306 17.42 16.32 2.58
CA GLY A 306 17.76 15.15 1.78
C GLY A 306 16.56 14.30 1.34
N LEU A 307 15.36 14.52 1.88
CA LEU A 307 14.13 13.91 1.36
C LEU A 307 13.63 14.72 0.16
N GLU A 308 13.66 14.11 -1.02
CA GLU A 308 13.34 14.82 -2.26
C GLU A 308 11.91 14.63 -2.72
N ARG A 309 11.28 13.50 -2.36
CA ARG A 309 9.94 13.14 -2.81
C ARG A 309 9.14 12.48 -1.69
N VAL A 310 7.97 13.04 -1.44
CA VAL A 310 6.97 12.49 -0.55
C VAL A 310 5.73 12.14 -1.36
N ARG A 311 5.29 10.89 -1.28
CA ARG A 311 4.04 10.40 -1.86
C ARG A 311 3.16 9.80 -0.77
N PHE A 312 1.90 9.64 -1.07
CA PHE A 312 0.96 8.93 -0.21
C PHE A 312 -0.07 8.15 -1.03
N THR A 313 -0.69 7.16 -0.41
CA THR A 313 -1.68 6.28 -1.06
C THR A 313 -3.00 6.28 -0.30
N SER A 314 -4.08 5.94 -1.02
CA SER A 314 -5.39 5.64 -0.43
C SER A 314 -6.05 6.77 0.39
N PRO A 315 -5.98 8.05 -0.01
CA PRO A 315 -6.81 9.06 0.63
C PRO A 315 -8.29 8.82 0.30
N HIS A 316 -9.16 9.13 1.28
CA HIS A 316 -10.60 8.97 1.12
C HIS A 316 -11.26 10.33 0.81
N PRO A 317 -12.09 10.44 -0.25
CA PRO A 317 -12.67 11.72 -0.67
C PRO A 317 -13.50 12.44 0.39
N ALA A 318 -14.15 11.70 1.30
CA ALA A 318 -14.97 12.31 2.35
C ALA A 318 -14.15 13.10 3.39
N GLU A 319 -12.90 12.72 3.58
CA GLU A 319 -12.00 13.28 4.59
C GLU A 319 -10.86 14.11 3.97
N PHE A 320 -10.96 14.38 2.67
CA PHE A 320 -9.97 15.18 1.95
C PHE A 320 -10.30 16.68 2.13
N THR A 321 -9.43 17.37 2.87
CA THR A 321 -9.61 18.75 3.35
C THR A 321 -8.70 19.73 2.61
N ASP A 322 -9.00 21.02 2.70
CA ASP A 322 -8.25 22.05 1.98
C ASP A 322 -6.82 22.22 2.55
N ASP A 323 -6.60 21.95 3.84
CA ASP A 323 -5.26 21.97 4.46
C ASP A 323 -4.32 20.89 3.87
N VAL A 324 -4.87 19.74 3.43
CA VAL A 324 -4.10 18.72 2.70
C VAL A 324 -3.74 19.25 1.32
N ILE A 325 -4.67 19.93 0.62
CA ILE A 325 -4.39 20.56 -0.67
C ILE A 325 -3.28 21.62 -0.53
N GLU A 326 -3.38 22.46 0.48
CA GLU A 326 -2.35 23.45 0.79
C GLU A 326 -0.99 22.82 1.10
N ALA A 327 -0.96 21.77 1.94
CA ALA A 327 0.27 21.04 2.23
C ALA A 327 0.90 20.45 0.97
N MET A 328 0.09 19.88 0.06
CA MET A 328 0.58 19.39 -1.23
C MET A 328 1.12 20.50 -2.12
N ALA A 329 0.49 21.68 -2.14
CA ALA A 329 0.89 22.79 -3.00
C ALA A 329 2.13 23.53 -2.50
N GLN A 330 2.25 23.69 -1.17
CA GLN A 330 3.28 24.52 -0.54
C GLN A 330 4.54 23.74 -0.15
N THR A 331 4.44 22.43 0.08
CA THR A 331 5.57 21.61 0.50
C THR A 331 6.33 21.09 -0.72
N ARG A 332 7.51 21.63 -0.95
CA ARG A 332 8.31 21.45 -2.17
C ARG A 332 8.54 19.98 -2.58
N ASN A 333 8.79 19.12 -1.61
CA ASN A 333 9.10 17.71 -1.87
C ASN A 333 7.85 16.81 -1.91
N VAL A 334 6.67 17.30 -1.56
CA VAL A 334 5.43 16.57 -1.82
C VAL A 334 5.17 16.52 -3.31
N CYS A 335 5.02 15.32 -3.83
CA CYS A 335 4.85 15.10 -5.25
C CYS A 335 3.48 15.59 -5.75
N PRO A 336 3.40 16.22 -6.95
CA PRO A 336 2.14 16.68 -7.54
C PRO A 336 1.36 15.49 -8.14
N ALA A 337 1.09 14.49 -7.33
CA ALA A 337 0.41 13.26 -7.69
C ALA A 337 -0.61 12.91 -6.61
N LEU A 338 -1.87 12.78 -7.01
CA LEU A 338 -2.96 12.42 -6.11
C LEU A 338 -3.68 11.18 -6.63
N HIS A 339 -3.58 10.07 -5.88
CA HIS A 339 -4.41 8.90 -6.14
C HIS A 339 -5.61 8.90 -5.21
N MET A 340 -6.79 9.23 -5.72
CA MET A 340 -8.02 9.35 -4.91
C MET A 340 -9.13 8.46 -5.49
N PRO A 341 -9.45 7.31 -4.85
CA PRO A 341 -10.42 6.34 -5.36
C PRO A 341 -11.86 6.89 -5.40
N LEU A 342 -12.46 6.96 -6.59
CA LEU A 342 -13.86 7.35 -6.82
C LEU A 342 -14.82 6.18 -6.64
N GLN A 343 -14.49 5.02 -7.16
CA GLN A 343 -15.22 3.76 -7.23
C GLN A 343 -16.37 3.76 -8.24
N SER A 344 -17.28 4.75 -8.24
CA SER A 344 -18.39 4.92 -9.19
C SER A 344 -18.75 6.40 -9.34
N GLY A 345 -19.21 6.80 -10.51
CA GLY A 345 -19.76 8.13 -10.76
C GLY A 345 -21.24 8.26 -10.42
N SER A 346 -21.93 7.17 -10.12
CA SER A 346 -23.34 7.19 -9.72
C SER A 346 -23.50 7.36 -8.21
N ASP A 347 -24.23 8.37 -7.81
CA ASP A 347 -24.56 8.61 -6.39
C ASP A 347 -25.39 7.48 -5.78
N ARG A 348 -26.20 6.79 -6.59
CA ARG A 348 -26.99 5.63 -6.16
C ARG A 348 -26.05 4.45 -5.85
N ILE A 349 -25.10 4.18 -6.71
CA ILE A 349 -24.10 3.12 -6.51
C ILE A 349 -23.15 3.49 -5.37
N LEU A 350 -22.70 4.73 -5.26
CA LEU A 350 -21.88 5.18 -4.13
C LEU A 350 -22.60 4.97 -2.78
N ARG A 351 -23.93 5.22 -2.70
CA ARG A 351 -24.71 4.89 -1.49
C ARG A 351 -24.73 3.38 -1.22
N ALA A 352 -24.97 2.56 -2.25
CA ALA A 352 -24.98 1.10 -2.13
C ALA A 352 -23.60 0.54 -1.72
N MET A 353 -22.52 1.18 -2.15
CA MET A 353 -21.14 0.93 -1.73
C MET A 353 -20.83 1.44 -0.32
N ARG A 354 -21.75 2.17 0.34
CA ARG A 354 -21.54 2.90 1.61
C ARG A 354 -20.38 3.89 1.53
N ARG A 355 -20.30 4.63 0.41
CA ARG A 355 -19.36 5.75 0.28
C ARG A 355 -20.02 7.03 0.80
N SER A 356 -19.34 7.75 1.70
CA SER A 356 -19.85 8.94 2.40
C SER A 356 -19.70 10.24 1.60
N TYR A 357 -19.42 10.18 0.31
CA TYR A 357 -19.36 11.30 -0.63
C TYR A 357 -20.23 11.02 -1.86
N ARG A 358 -20.38 12.05 -2.70
CA ARG A 358 -21.13 12.04 -3.95
C ARG A 358 -20.26 12.56 -5.08
N ALA A 359 -20.69 12.34 -6.33
CA ALA A 359 -19.93 12.65 -7.53
C ALA A 359 -19.54 14.15 -7.61
N GLU A 360 -20.48 15.07 -7.35
CA GLU A 360 -20.19 16.50 -7.41
C GLU A 360 -19.19 16.95 -6.32
N ARG A 361 -19.31 16.44 -5.09
CA ARG A 361 -18.30 16.70 -4.06
C ARG A 361 -16.91 16.22 -4.47
N TYR A 362 -16.85 15.04 -5.07
CA TYR A 362 -15.60 14.48 -5.57
C TYR A 362 -14.97 15.37 -6.66
N LEU A 363 -15.79 15.79 -7.63
CA LEU A 363 -15.34 16.69 -8.70
C LEU A 363 -14.87 18.03 -8.16
N GLY A 364 -15.59 18.60 -7.20
CA GLY A 364 -15.18 19.84 -6.53
C GLY A 364 -13.84 19.73 -5.80
N ILE A 365 -13.48 18.55 -5.26
CA ILE A 365 -12.12 18.33 -4.72
C ILE A 365 -11.10 18.36 -5.86
N ILE A 366 -11.36 17.66 -6.98
CA ILE A 366 -10.47 17.64 -8.15
C ILE A 366 -10.21 19.06 -8.67
N GLU A 367 -11.25 19.88 -8.76
CA GLU A 367 -11.17 21.28 -9.21
C GLU A 367 -10.28 22.12 -8.27
N ARG A 368 -10.47 21.99 -6.95
CA ARG A 368 -9.61 22.71 -5.97
C ARG A 368 -8.16 22.25 -6.02
N VAL A 369 -7.92 20.94 -6.15
CA VAL A 369 -6.55 20.42 -6.31
C VAL A 369 -5.90 21.00 -7.56
N ARG A 370 -6.60 21.05 -8.70
CA ARG A 370 -6.06 21.63 -9.93
C ARG A 370 -5.87 23.15 -9.88
N ALA A 371 -6.75 23.85 -9.16
CA ALA A 371 -6.58 25.29 -8.94
C ALA A 371 -5.30 25.58 -8.14
N ALA A 372 -5.02 24.77 -7.12
CA ALA A 372 -3.82 24.92 -6.29
C ALA A 372 -2.55 24.34 -6.95
N ILE A 373 -2.68 23.25 -7.72
CA ILE A 373 -1.57 22.51 -8.34
C ILE A 373 -1.95 22.18 -9.80
N PRO A 374 -1.83 23.14 -10.75
CA PRO A 374 -2.32 22.97 -12.12
C PRO A 374 -1.76 21.76 -12.88
N HIS A 375 -0.56 21.34 -12.54
CA HIS A 375 0.13 20.19 -13.15
C HIS A 375 -0.03 18.88 -12.37
N ALA A 376 -0.92 18.82 -11.38
CA ALA A 376 -1.14 17.59 -10.61
C ALA A 376 -1.67 16.46 -11.49
N ALA A 377 -1.01 15.30 -11.42
CA ALA A 377 -1.54 14.07 -11.99
C ALA A 377 -2.51 13.42 -10.99
N ILE A 378 -3.78 13.37 -11.37
CA ILE A 378 -4.83 12.78 -10.54
C ILE A 378 -5.16 11.40 -11.10
N THR A 379 -5.12 10.40 -10.24
CA THR A 379 -5.45 9.00 -10.58
C THR A 379 -6.56 8.48 -9.67
N THR A 380 -7.26 7.44 -10.09
CA THR A 380 -8.43 6.93 -9.36
C THR A 380 -8.57 5.41 -9.48
N ASP A 381 -9.45 4.84 -8.64
CA ASP A 381 -9.98 3.49 -8.77
C ASP A 381 -11.44 3.55 -9.20
N LEU A 382 -11.84 2.65 -10.12
CA LEU A 382 -13.20 2.50 -10.62
C LEU A 382 -13.60 1.03 -10.58
N ILE A 383 -14.82 0.75 -10.13
CA ILE A 383 -15.42 -0.60 -10.11
C ILE A 383 -16.63 -0.59 -11.04
N VAL A 384 -16.63 -1.47 -12.03
CA VAL A 384 -17.70 -1.68 -12.97
C VAL A 384 -18.47 -2.95 -12.62
N GLY A 385 -19.78 -2.93 -12.78
CA GLY A 385 -20.62 -4.11 -12.56
C GLY A 385 -20.92 -4.37 -11.08
N PHE A 386 -20.94 -3.34 -10.26
CA PHE A 386 -21.41 -3.47 -8.88
C PHE A 386 -22.87 -3.95 -8.85
N PRO A 387 -23.28 -4.81 -7.88
CA PRO A 387 -24.65 -5.34 -7.84
C PRO A 387 -25.73 -4.25 -7.97
N GLY A 388 -26.63 -4.46 -8.92
CA GLY A 388 -27.71 -3.53 -9.23
C GLY A 388 -27.32 -2.30 -10.05
N GLU A 389 -26.07 -2.20 -10.55
CA GLU A 389 -25.65 -1.09 -11.44
C GLU A 389 -26.47 -1.13 -12.74
N THR A 390 -27.17 -0.04 -13.08
CA THR A 390 -27.90 0.13 -14.33
C THR A 390 -27.00 0.73 -15.42
N GLU A 391 -27.52 0.86 -16.65
CA GLU A 391 -26.78 1.54 -17.73
C GLU A 391 -26.66 3.05 -17.45
N GLU A 392 -27.68 3.64 -16.83
CA GLU A 392 -27.66 5.06 -16.43
C GLU A 392 -26.59 5.33 -15.35
N ASP A 393 -26.41 4.40 -14.38
CA ASP A 393 -25.36 4.50 -13.38
C ASP A 393 -23.96 4.39 -14.02
N PHE A 394 -23.83 3.49 -14.98
CA PHE A 394 -22.57 3.36 -15.70
C PHE A 394 -22.30 4.59 -16.57
N ALA A 395 -23.32 5.13 -17.25
CA ALA A 395 -23.20 6.37 -18.01
C ALA A 395 -22.78 7.55 -17.12
N ALA A 396 -23.32 7.65 -15.89
CA ALA A 396 -22.88 8.64 -14.90
C ALA A 396 -21.40 8.46 -14.52
N THR A 397 -20.93 7.22 -14.43
CA THR A 397 -19.49 6.94 -14.20
C THR A 397 -18.63 7.43 -15.35
N LEU A 398 -19.03 7.18 -16.61
CA LEU A 398 -18.33 7.69 -17.79
C LEU A 398 -18.33 9.23 -17.83
N ASP A 399 -19.42 9.89 -17.41
CA ASP A 399 -19.51 11.35 -17.34
C ASP A 399 -18.50 11.92 -16.35
N VAL A 400 -18.43 11.37 -15.13
CA VAL A 400 -17.42 11.80 -14.14
C VAL A 400 -16.00 11.60 -14.67
N VAL A 401 -15.71 10.51 -15.37
CA VAL A 401 -14.39 10.26 -15.96
C VAL A 401 -14.04 11.32 -17.02
N ARG A 402 -15.01 11.71 -17.88
CA ARG A 402 -14.83 12.79 -18.87
C ARG A 402 -14.54 14.14 -18.21
N ARG A 403 -15.29 14.48 -17.15
CA ARG A 403 -15.14 15.74 -16.41
C ARG A 403 -13.84 15.76 -15.59
N ALA A 404 -13.57 14.68 -14.87
CA ALA A 404 -12.40 14.57 -14.01
C ALA A 404 -11.09 14.46 -14.78
N ARG A 405 -11.09 13.91 -16.02
CA ARG A 405 -9.90 13.75 -16.86
C ARG A 405 -8.71 13.19 -16.10
N PHE A 406 -8.86 11.99 -15.57
CA PHE A 406 -7.82 11.33 -14.80
C PHE A 406 -6.55 11.06 -15.64
N ALA A 407 -5.38 11.30 -15.07
CA ALA A 407 -4.10 10.94 -15.70
C ALA A 407 -3.97 9.42 -15.89
N ALA A 408 -4.54 8.64 -14.98
CA ALA A 408 -4.74 7.20 -15.10
C ALA A 408 -5.89 6.74 -14.19
N ALA A 409 -6.54 5.64 -14.52
CA ALA A 409 -7.50 4.97 -13.66
C ALA A 409 -7.19 3.48 -13.55
N PHE A 410 -7.30 2.95 -12.33
CA PHE A 410 -7.30 1.51 -12.11
C PHE A 410 -8.75 1.04 -12.15
N THR A 411 -9.07 0.30 -13.20
CA THR A 411 -10.42 -0.18 -13.45
C THR A 411 -10.56 -1.64 -13.07
N PHE A 412 -11.60 -1.95 -12.33
CA PHE A 412 -11.87 -3.29 -11.84
C PHE A 412 -13.28 -3.71 -12.22
N GLN A 413 -13.43 -4.94 -12.65
CA GLN A 413 -14.73 -5.60 -12.65
C GLN A 413 -15.08 -5.99 -11.21
N TYR A 414 -16.32 -5.76 -10.79
CA TYR A 414 -16.76 -6.20 -9.48
C TYR A 414 -16.56 -7.72 -9.35
N SER A 415 -15.89 -8.13 -8.29
CA SER A 415 -15.67 -9.53 -7.95
C SER A 415 -16.34 -9.83 -6.61
N LYS A 416 -17.25 -10.79 -6.60
CA LYS A 416 -17.97 -11.24 -5.42
C LYS A 416 -16.99 -11.81 -4.39
N ARG A 417 -16.97 -11.23 -3.18
CA ARG A 417 -16.07 -11.65 -2.10
C ARG A 417 -16.85 -12.20 -0.92
N PRO A 418 -16.70 -13.48 -0.59
CA PRO A 418 -17.30 -14.06 0.60
C PRO A 418 -16.93 -13.23 1.85
N GLY A 419 -17.92 -12.99 2.71
CA GLY A 419 -17.75 -12.21 3.94
C GLY A 419 -17.96 -10.70 3.78
N THR A 420 -18.21 -10.18 2.55
CA THR A 420 -18.58 -8.78 2.34
C THR A 420 -20.09 -8.61 2.15
N PRO A 421 -20.69 -7.50 2.62
CA PRO A 421 -22.12 -7.24 2.38
C PRO A 421 -22.51 -7.26 0.90
N ALA A 422 -21.67 -6.70 0.01
CA ALA A 422 -21.95 -6.66 -1.43
C ALA A 422 -22.01 -8.05 -2.07
N ALA A 423 -21.38 -9.05 -1.48
CA ALA A 423 -21.46 -10.43 -1.98
C ALA A 423 -22.86 -11.05 -1.83
N GLN A 424 -23.68 -10.48 -0.94
CA GLN A 424 -25.02 -10.97 -0.62
C GLN A 424 -26.12 -10.10 -1.28
N LEU A 425 -25.74 -8.99 -1.93
CA LEU A 425 -26.71 -8.14 -2.63
C LEU A 425 -27.31 -8.88 -3.84
N ASP A 426 -28.61 -8.68 -4.01
CA ASP A 426 -29.29 -9.05 -5.24
C ASP A 426 -28.83 -8.21 -6.43
N GLY A 427 -29.21 -8.62 -7.65
CA GLY A 427 -28.88 -7.87 -8.86
C GLY A 427 -27.41 -8.00 -9.29
N GLN A 428 -26.77 -9.13 -9.01
CA GLN A 428 -25.46 -9.47 -9.58
C GLN A 428 -25.55 -9.47 -11.11
N LEU A 429 -24.69 -8.70 -11.76
CA LEU A 429 -24.74 -8.52 -13.21
C LEU A 429 -24.14 -9.74 -13.96
N PRO A 430 -24.67 -10.07 -15.14
CA PRO A 430 -24.05 -11.04 -16.03
C PRO A 430 -22.64 -10.61 -16.45
N LYS A 431 -21.71 -11.56 -16.51
CA LYS A 431 -20.31 -11.29 -16.88
C LYS A 431 -20.15 -10.58 -18.22
N ALA A 432 -21.00 -10.88 -19.19
CA ALA A 432 -20.96 -10.24 -20.52
C ALA A 432 -21.25 -8.73 -20.42
N VAL A 433 -22.24 -8.32 -19.61
CA VAL A 433 -22.57 -6.91 -19.37
C VAL A 433 -21.40 -6.19 -18.66
N VAL A 434 -20.84 -6.83 -17.64
CA VAL A 434 -19.69 -6.25 -16.89
C VAL A 434 -18.48 -6.10 -17.82
N GLN A 435 -18.22 -7.09 -18.68
CA GLN A 435 -17.10 -7.05 -19.63
C GLN A 435 -17.28 -5.92 -20.66
N GLU A 436 -18.47 -5.77 -21.22
CA GLU A 436 -18.79 -4.73 -22.20
C GLU A 436 -18.61 -3.32 -21.60
N ARG A 437 -19.15 -3.08 -20.40
CA ARG A 437 -18.97 -1.82 -19.69
C ARG A 437 -17.49 -1.55 -19.36
N TYR A 438 -16.78 -2.59 -18.94
CA TYR A 438 -15.35 -2.51 -18.64
C TYR A 438 -14.54 -2.06 -19.87
N GLU A 439 -14.82 -2.62 -21.04
CA GLU A 439 -14.14 -2.26 -22.29
C GLU A 439 -14.43 -0.81 -22.70
N ARG A 440 -15.67 -0.34 -22.58
CA ARG A 440 -16.04 1.06 -22.84
C ARG A 440 -15.34 2.02 -21.91
N LEU A 441 -15.26 1.70 -20.62
CA LEU A 441 -14.56 2.52 -19.64
C LEU A 441 -13.05 2.58 -19.91
N ILE A 442 -12.43 1.44 -20.24
CA ILE A 442 -11.01 1.39 -20.60
C ILE A 442 -10.73 2.24 -21.84
N ALA A 443 -11.51 2.10 -22.89
CA ALA A 443 -11.32 2.86 -24.13
C ALA A 443 -11.39 4.39 -23.88
N LEU A 444 -12.37 4.84 -23.08
CA LEU A 444 -12.49 6.25 -22.70
C LEU A 444 -11.27 6.72 -21.88
N GLN A 445 -10.88 5.96 -20.88
CA GLN A 445 -9.76 6.35 -20.01
C GLN A 445 -8.42 6.34 -20.75
N GLU A 446 -8.17 5.37 -21.63
CA GLU A 446 -6.95 5.33 -22.45
C GLU A 446 -6.86 6.54 -23.38
N GLN A 447 -7.98 6.96 -23.98
CA GLN A 447 -8.03 8.18 -24.77
C GLN A 447 -7.64 9.40 -23.91
N ILE A 448 -8.25 9.57 -22.75
CA ILE A 448 -7.97 10.70 -21.83
C ILE A 448 -6.51 10.68 -21.37
N SER A 449 -5.99 9.51 -21.00
CA SER A 449 -4.60 9.36 -20.57
C SER A 449 -3.61 9.71 -21.69
N LEU A 450 -3.90 9.27 -22.92
CA LEU A 450 -3.08 9.60 -24.09
C LEU A 450 -3.08 11.10 -24.38
N GLU A 451 -4.24 11.77 -24.31
CA GLU A 451 -4.34 13.22 -24.49
C GLU A 451 -3.53 13.97 -23.44
N ALA A 452 -3.66 13.58 -22.16
CA ALA A 452 -2.90 14.16 -21.05
C ALA A 452 -1.38 13.95 -21.19
N ASN A 453 -0.96 12.78 -21.67
CA ASN A 453 0.45 12.48 -21.90
C ASN A 453 1.01 13.19 -23.14
N ARG A 454 0.23 13.31 -24.21
CA ARG A 454 0.62 14.07 -25.42
C ARG A 454 0.88 15.53 -25.13
N ALA A 455 0.15 16.13 -24.18
CA ALA A 455 0.39 17.51 -23.76
C ALA A 455 1.79 17.74 -23.15
N LEU A 456 2.48 16.66 -22.75
CA LEU A 456 3.84 16.73 -22.20
C LEU A 456 4.94 16.56 -23.28
N VAL A 457 4.58 16.21 -24.52
CA VAL A 457 5.57 16.07 -25.59
C VAL A 457 6.25 17.41 -25.83
N GLY A 458 7.58 17.39 -25.87
CA GLY A 458 8.41 18.58 -25.97
C GLY A 458 8.79 19.22 -24.64
N GLN A 459 8.16 18.81 -23.52
CA GLN A 459 8.49 19.32 -22.19
C GLN A 459 9.64 18.53 -21.55
N ALA A 460 10.39 19.20 -20.67
CA ALA A 460 11.40 18.59 -19.83
C ALA A 460 10.76 18.00 -18.57
N VAL A 461 11.11 16.76 -18.23
CA VAL A 461 10.62 16.06 -17.03
C VAL A 461 11.78 15.56 -16.18
N GLU A 462 11.67 15.73 -14.86
CA GLU A 462 12.59 15.15 -13.90
C GLU A 462 12.18 13.71 -13.58
N VAL A 463 13.14 12.79 -13.67
CA VAL A 463 12.92 11.35 -13.48
C VAL A 463 13.85 10.82 -12.41
N LEU A 464 13.30 10.17 -11.39
CA LEU A 464 14.05 9.28 -10.50
C LEU A 464 14.17 7.93 -11.19
N VAL A 465 15.42 7.57 -11.52
CA VAL A 465 15.72 6.37 -12.29
C VAL A 465 15.47 5.12 -11.47
N ALA A 466 14.76 4.18 -12.04
CA ALA A 466 14.36 2.93 -11.38
C ALA A 466 15.08 1.71 -11.98
N THR A 467 14.98 0.59 -11.28
CA THR A 467 15.49 -0.69 -11.74
C THR A 467 14.37 -1.48 -12.42
N GLY A 468 14.44 -1.68 -13.74
CA GLY A 468 13.63 -2.68 -14.44
C GLY A 468 12.11 -2.44 -14.43
N GLU A 469 11.63 -1.20 -14.39
CA GLU A 469 10.19 -0.90 -14.45
C GLU A 469 9.57 -1.16 -15.83
N GLY A 470 10.35 -1.04 -16.89
CA GLY A 470 9.90 -1.30 -18.26
C GLY A 470 10.07 -2.75 -18.67
N ARG A 471 8.98 -3.43 -19.04
CA ARG A 471 9.01 -4.83 -19.50
C ARG A 471 9.92 -5.06 -20.71
N LYS A 472 10.14 -4.03 -21.51
CA LYS A 472 10.92 -4.08 -22.75
C LYS A 472 12.24 -3.31 -22.66
N ASP A 473 12.60 -2.77 -21.49
CA ASP A 473 13.79 -1.92 -21.35
C ASP A 473 15.05 -2.62 -21.86
N THR A 474 15.25 -3.88 -21.50
CA THR A 474 16.40 -4.68 -21.98
C THR A 474 16.40 -4.85 -23.50
N VAL A 475 15.24 -5.03 -24.11
CA VAL A 475 15.11 -5.24 -25.58
C VAL A 475 15.28 -3.94 -26.35
N THR A 476 14.79 -2.82 -25.78
CA THR A 476 14.83 -1.49 -26.41
C THR A 476 16.09 -0.70 -26.08
N ALA A 477 16.99 -1.23 -25.26
CA ALA A 477 18.15 -0.52 -24.71
C ALA A 477 17.79 0.79 -23.99
N ARG A 478 16.56 0.86 -23.44
CA ARG A 478 16.08 1.97 -22.62
C ARG A 478 16.22 1.67 -21.14
N MET A 479 16.27 2.72 -20.35
CA MET A 479 16.03 2.71 -18.92
C MET A 479 14.67 3.32 -18.64
N SER A 480 14.18 3.14 -17.42
CA SER A 480 12.92 3.74 -16.99
C SER A 480 13.01 4.31 -15.58
N GLY A 481 12.06 5.14 -15.25
CA GLY A 481 11.92 5.73 -13.93
C GLY A 481 10.61 6.49 -13.78
N ARG A 482 10.41 7.12 -12.63
CA ARG A 482 9.20 7.86 -12.32
C ARG A 482 9.44 9.36 -12.30
N ALA A 483 8.59 10.07 -13.04
CA ALA A 483 8.49 11.51 -12.91
C ALA A 483 7.90 11.93 -11.55
N ARG A 484 8.03 13.20 -11.15
CA ARG A 484 7.48 13.69 -9.88
C ARG A 484 5.96 13.46 -9.78
N ASP A 485 5.24 13.57 -10.87
CA ASP A 485 3.81 13.33 -10.96
C ASP A 485 3.42 11.83 -11.03
N GLY A 486 4.40 10.93 -10.94
CA GLY A 486 4.21 9.47 -10.90
C GLY A 486 4.17 8.79 -12.27
N ARG A 487 4.22 9.54 -13.38
CA ARG A 487 4.25 8.94 -14.73
C ARG A 487 5.51 8.11 -14.95
N LEU A 488 5.34 6.98 -15.61
CA LEU A 488 6.45 6.14 -16.07
C LEU A 488 7.08 6.79 -17.31
N VAL A 489 8.39 6.95 -17.26
CA VAL A 489 9.18 7.53 -18.36
C VAL A 489 10.24 6.52 -18.78
N HIS A 490 10.19 6.12 -20.05
CA HIS A 490 11.26 5.37 -20.71
C HIS A 490 12.19 6.33 -21.43
N PHE A 491 13.49 6.17 -21.26
CA PHE A 491 14.46 7.06 -21.84
C PHE A 491 15.72 6.31 -22.32
N THR A 492 16.38 6.84 -23.32
CA THR A 492 17.68 6.34 -23.76
C THR A 492 18.77 6.85 -22.83
N ALA A 493 19.46 5.95 -22.16
CA ALA A 493 20.58 6.27 -21.30
C ALA A 493 21.81 6.62 -22.19
N GLY A 494 22.12 7.88 -22.31
CA GLY A 494 23.34 8.35 -22.99
C GLY A 494 24.60 8.22 -22.12
N GLN A 495 25.67 8.90 -22.52
CA GLN A 495 26.82 9.16 -21.66
C GLN A 495 26.58 10.48 -20.87
N PRO A 496 26.92 10.59 -19.56
CA PRO A 496 27.52 9.58 -18.71
C PRO A 496 26.52 8.48 -18.30
N ARG A 497 27.03 7.30 -17.89
CA ARG A 497 26.21 6.14 -17.51
C ARG A 497 25.28 6.48 -16.35
N VAL A 498 23.99 6.52 -16.61
CA VAL A 498 22.91 6.70 -15.64
C VAL A 498 22.67 5.40 -14.87
N ARG A 499 22.36 5.50 -13.59
CA ARG A 499 22.16 4.35 -12.70
C ARG A 499 20.79 4.43 -12.02
N PRO A 500 20.18 3.30 -11.65
CA PRO A 500 19.04 3.30 -10.75
C PRO A 500 19.35 4.09 -9.46
N GLY A 501 18.41 4.95 -9.05
CA GLY A 501 18.58 5.86 -7.93
C GLY A 501 19.18 7.23 -8.31
N ASP A 502 19.74 7.42 -9.50
CA ASP A 502 20.12 8.75 -9.98
C ASP A 502 18.88 9.57 -10.39
N VAL A 503 19.02 10.87 -10.39
CA VAL A 503 17.99 11.79 -10.87
C VAL A 503 18.44 12.43 -12.17
N ILE A 504 17.59 12.37 -13.19
CA ILE A 504 17.84 12.97 -14.49
C ILE A 504 16.72 13.93 -14.88
N THR A 505 17.03 14.85 -15.77
CA THR A 505 16.03 15.58 -16.56
C THR A 505 16.15 15.15 -18.00
N THR A 506 15.04 14.88 -18.65
CA THR A 506 14.98 14.47 -20.04
C THR A 506 13.79 15.12 -20.74
N LYS A 507 13.83 15.23 -22.08
CA LYS A 507 12.75 15.80 -22.88
C LYS A 507 11.85 14.70 -23.41
N VAL A 508 10.54 14.82 -23.17
CA VAL A 508 9.54 13.88 -23.71
C VAL A 508 9.49 14.02 -25.23
N THR A 509 9.67 12.91 -25.95
CA THR A 509 9.64 12.84 -27.42
C THR A 509 8.34 12.24 -27.94
N GLU A 510 7.80 11.23 -27.22
CA GLU A 510 6.57 10.53 -27.58
C GLU A 510 5.74 10.22 -26.34
N ALA A 511 4.45 9.94 -26.55
CA ALA A 511 3.52 9.61 -25.48
C ALA A 511 2.64 8.39 -25.84
N ALA A 512 2.45 7.52 -24.87
CA ALA A 512 1.49 6.43 -24.88
C ALA A 512 0.48 6.59 -23.74
N PRO A 513 -0.63 5.86 -23.70
CA PRO A 513 -1.62 5.98 -22.62
C PRO A 513 -1.04 5.77 -21.22
N HIS A 514 -0.03 4.90 -21.08
CA HIS A 514 0.49 4.47 -19.78
C HIS A 514 1.92 4.88 -19.49
N HIS A 515 2.62 5.52 -20.42
CA HIS A 515 4.02 5.95 -20.25
C HIS A 515 4.39 7.07 -21.23
N LEU A 516 5.50 7.70 -20.91
CA LEU A 516 6.18 8.67 -21.75
C LEU A 516 7.47 8.06 -22.31
N ILE A 517 7.87 8.50 -23.48
CA ILE A 517 9.15 8.14 -24.12
C ILE A 517 9.98 9.42 -24.26
N ALA A 518 11.26 9.33 -23.93
CA ALA A 518 12.20 10.44 -23.91
C ALA A 518 13.55 10.05 -24.53
N ASP A 519 13.57 9.84 -25.84
CA ASP A 519 14.73 9.36 -26.59
C ASP A 519 15.68 10.47 -27.06
N ALA A 520 15.39 11.75 -26.74
CA ALA A 520 16.27 12.90 -27.09
C ALA A 520 17.56 12.96 -26.23
N GLY A 521 17.76 11.99 -25.34
CA GLY A 521 18.88 11.94 -24.42
C GLY A 521 18.64 12.64 -23.10
N VAL A 522 19.63 12.59 -22.23
CA VAL A 522 19.60 13.15 -20.88
C VAL A 522 20.07 14.60 -20.91
N LEU A 523 19.23 15.54 -20.47
CA LEU A 523 19.56 16.97 -20.40
C LEU A 523 20.43 17.30 -19.19
N THR A 524 20.07 16.75 -18.02
CA THR A 524 20.84 16.88 -16.79
C THR A 524 20.92 15.53 -16.08
N HIS A 525 22.04 15.26 -15.42
CA HIS A 525 22.25 14.05 -14.65
C HIS A 525 22.84 14.41 -13.29
N ARG A 526 22.12 14.07 -12.24
CA ARG A 526 22.59 14.21 -10.86
C ARG A 526 22.80 12.83 -10.24
N ARG A 527 24.07 12.56 -9.93
CA ARG A 527 24.45 11.36 -9.18
C ARG A 527 23.97 11.46 -7.74
N THR A 528 23.53 10.36 -7.17
CA THR A 528 23.02 10.29 -5.81
C THR A 528 23.72 9.21 -5.00
N ARG A 529 23.67 9.33 -3.67
CA ARG A 529 24.15 8.29 -2.75
C ARG A 529 23.41 6.96 -2.97
N ALA A 530 22.12 7.02 -3.31
CA ALA A 530 21.33 5.85 -3.65
C ALA A 530 21.84 5.13 -4.91
N GLY A 531 22.22 5.91 -5.96
CA GLY A 531 22.84 5.37 -7.16
C GLY A 531 24.23 4.78 -6.90
N ASP A 532 24.99 5.35 -5.96
CA ASP A 532 26.28 4.78 -5.52
C ASP A 532 26.07 3.45 -4.78
N ALA A 533 25.10 3.39 -3.86
CA ALA A 533 24.73 2.17 -3.13
C ALA A 533 24.25 1.06 -4.08
N HIS A 534 23.46 1.41 -5.11
CA HIS A 534 23.05 0.45 -6.14
C HIS A 534 24.25 -0.13 -6.91
N THR A 535 25.24 0.69 -7.25
CA THR A 535 26.44 0.26 -7.98
C THR A 535 27.38 -0.59 -7.12
N ALA A 536 27.42 -0.37 -5.81
CA ALA A 536 28.26 -1.12 -4.88
C ALA A 536 27.79 -2.57 -4.65
N GLY A 537 26.74 -3.02 -5.34
CA GLY A 537 26.31 -4.43 -5.32
C GLY A 537 25.39 -4.79 -4.16
N GLN A 538 24.69 -3.84 -3.55
CA GLN A 538 23.53 -4.22 -2.78
C GLN A 538 22.51 -4.85 -3.73
N PRO A 539 22.02 -6.06 -3.43
CA PRO A 539 21.11 -6.78 -4.32
C PRO A 539 19.75 -6.10 -4.31
N GLY A 540 19.67 -4.98 -5.03
CA GLY A 540 18.40 -4.39 -5.43
C GLY A 540 17.80 -5.25 -6.52
N ARG A 541 17.06 -6.29 -6.18
CA ARG A 541 16.24 -6.98 -7.17
C ARG A 541 15.04 -6.11 -7.48
N ALA A 542 14.86 -5.83 -8.77
CA ALA A 542 13.72 -5.15 -9.30
C ALA A 542 12.41 -5.76 -8.79
N VAL A 543 11.80 -5.10 -7.84
CA VAL A 543 10.35 -5.11 -7.72
C VAL A 543 9.93 -3.77 -8.26
N GLY A 544 9.25 -3.81 -9.39
CA GLY A 544 8.69 -2.61 -9.94
C GLY A 544 7.96 -1.88 -8.81
N LEU A 545 8.26 -0.61 -8.60
CA LEU A 545 7.42 0.29 -7.80
C LEU A 545 6.04 0.22 -8.44
N GLY A 546 5.42 -0.96 -8.25
CA GLY A 546 4.26 -1.42 -8.99
C GLY A 546 3.06 -0.59 -8.62
N MET A 547 2.81 0.40 -9.40
CA MET A 547 1.43 0.57 -9.81
C MET A 547 1.02 -0.77 -10.40
N PRO A 548 -0.06 -1.43 -9.93
CA PRO A 548 -0.49 -2.69 -10.49
C PRO A 548 -0.63 -2.50 -12.00
N GLY A 549 0.21 -3.17 -12.75
CA GLY A 549 0.16 -3.10 -14.20
C GLY A 549 -1.26 -3.44 -14.64
N VAL A 550 -1.88 -2.57 -15.40
CA VAL A 550 -3.14 -2.85 -16.08
C VAL A 550 -2.90 -4.13 -16.84
N GLY A 551 -3.52 -5.23 -16.37
CA GLY A 551 -3.45 -6.50 -17.06
C GLY A 551 -4.16 -6.38 -18.39
N LEU A 552 -3.40 -6.19 -19.46
CA LEU A 552 -3.91 -6.44 -20.78
C LEU A 552 -4.38 -7.91 -20.82
N PRO A 553 -5.55 -8.20 -21.36
CA PRO A 553 -5.99 -9.57 -21.56
C PRO A 553 -4.94 -10.28 -22.41
N VAL A 554 -4.41 -11.38 -21.91
CA VAL A 554 -3.60 -12.29 -22.71
C VAL A 554 -4.54 -12.78 -23.81
N SER A 555 -4.35 -12.30 -25.03
CA SER A 555 -4.96 -12.87 -26.22
C SER A 555 -4.65 -14.36 -26.21
N ALA A 556 -5.68 -15.17 -26.12
CA ALA A 556 -5.58 -16.61 -26.25
C ALA A 556 -4.97 -16.91 -27.62
N ALA A 557 -3.73 -17.38 -27.64
CA ALA A 557 -3.13 -17.96 -28.84
C ALA A 557 -4.00 -19.16 -29.24
N LYS A 558 -4.57 -19.11 -30.44
CA LYS A 558 -5.23 -20.24 -31.05
C LYS A 558 -4.24 -21.41 -31.15
N PRO A 559 -4.59 -22.63 -30.77
CA PRO A 559 -3.73 -23.78 -31.02
C PRO A 559 -3.62 -23.98 -32.53
N GLY A 560 -2.43 -23.78 -33.07
CA GLY A 560 -2.09 -24.16 -34.44
C GLY A 560 -2.19 -25.68 -34.58
N GLY A 561 -3.05 -26.15 -35.48
CA GLY A 561 -3.17 -27.54 -35.82
C GLY A 561 -1.86 -28.05 -36.43
N CYS A 562 -1.34 -29.15 -35.88
CA CYS A 562 -0.36 -29.99 -36.53
C CYS A 562 -1.04 -30.77 -37.66
N ARG A 563 -0.47 -30.73 -38.85
CA ARG A 563 -0.43 -31.85 -39.78
C ARG A 563 0.86 -32.62 -39.57
#